data_8f391677d0db819cb48c6aa5fdd435ee
#
_entry.id   8f391677d0db819cb48c6aa5fdd435ee
#
_cell.length_a   1.000
_cell.length_b   1.000
_cell.length_c   1.000
_cell.angle_alpha   90.00
_cell.angle_beta   90.00
_cell.angle_gamma   90.00
#
_symmetry.space_group_name_H-M   'P 1'
#
loop_
_entity.id
_entity.type
_entity.pdbx_description
1 polymer ?
#
loop_
_entity_poly.entity_id
_entity_poly.type
_entity_poly.pdbx_seq_one_letter_code
_entity_poly.pdbx_strand_id
1 'polypeptide(L)'
;MDYFKRNIDNALLQWNSDSRRKPLMLRGARQVGKTSAIRQLSKNFKHYVEINFENKDHAVAKKVFAARSDPKAICSELSLLFNKPIVAGTTLLFLDEVQSCVDAIAALRYFYEQYPELHVVVAGSLLEFALEEIPSFGVGRIDSMFMYPLSFCEFLSANGYEMWVEQIDKSNPENPVFEVLHNKILEQLKIFLIIGGMPEVVAEFVKTKDFLRCNKLLNSLLESFRNDFAKYKKRIPAMRINEVFNSVAVQAEGKFVYEHVSQNLNNDQVKNSLELLLMAGLCYQVTHTSADGIPLGAGTNPKYRRVIPLDTGLYQRILNLNVSTILHANDFEVINKGAVAEIFVGCELKKNASCYTNSELYCWVREKRNANAQVDYVIQQNERIIPIEVKSGTRGKMQSMFLFLEEKKLPFGVRTSLENFATYDKIKVVPLYAIGNAVKES
;
A
#
# COMPACT_ATOMS: atom_id res chain seq x y z
N MET A 1 -0.04 13.11 18.36
CA MET A 1 0.72 11.94 17.86
C MET A 1 1.80 12.50 16.97
N ASP A 2 3.05 12.18 17.25
CA ASP A 2 4.16 12.65 16.42
C ASP A 2 4.07 12.02 15.03
N TYR A 3 4.43 12.79 14.01
CA TYR A 3 4.42 12.34 12.64
C TYR A 3 5.64 11.46 12.37
N PHE A 4 5.46 10.29 11.84
CA PHE A 4 6.55 9.44 11.36
C PHE A 4 6.90 9.81 9.91
N LYS A 5 8.19 9.96 9.64
CA LYS A 5 8.68 10.20 8.28
C LYS A 5 8.24 9.06 7.35
N ARG A 6 7.72 9.44 6.17
CA ARG A 6 7.17 8.50 5.19
C ARG A 6 7.93 8.57 3.86
N ASN A 7 7.95 7.45 3.14
CA ASN A 7 8.57 7.40 1.80
C ASN A 7 8.00 8.45 0.85
N ILE A 8 6.72 8.77 0.98
CA ILE A 8 6.02 9.75 0.14
C ILE A 8 6.41 11.21 0.42
N ASP A 9 7.03 11.52 1.57
CA ASP A 9 7.30 12.91 1.98
C ASP A 9 8.16 13.67 0.98
N ASN A 10 9.19 13.02 0.42
CA ASN A 10 10.05 13.63 -0.58
C ASN A 10 9.27 13.95 -1.86
N ALA A 11 8.39 13.06 -2.31
CA ALA A 11 7.55 13.31 -3.49
C ALA A 11 6.54 14.44 -3.25
N LEU A 12 5.98 14.54 -2.05
CA LEU A 12 5.12 15.67 -1.66
C LEU A 12 5.87 17.00 -1.64
N LEU A 13 7.12 17.01 -1.18
CA LEU A 13 7.98 18.22 -1.21
C LEU A 13 8.37 18.59 -2.64
N GLN A 14 8.67 17.62 -3.51
CA GLN A 14 8.92 17.85 -4.92
C GLN A 14 7.69 18.44 -5.62
N TRP A 15 6.50 17.86 -5.38
CA TRP A 15 5.24 18.40 -5.88
C TRP A 15 5.01 19.85 -5.41
N ASN A 16 5.28 20.14 -4.14
CA ASN A 16 5.14 21.49 -3.60
C ASN A 16 6.01 22.52 -4.33
N SER A 17 7.23 22.15 -4.72
CA SER A 17 8.19 23.04 -5.38
C SER A 17 8.04 23.10 -6.92
N ASP A 18 7.28 22.20 -7.53
CA ASP A 18 7.09 22.17 -8.98
C ASP A 18 6.17 23.32 -9.43
N SER A 19 6.69 24.22 -10.27
CA SER A 19 5.92 25.32 -10.84
C SER A 19 4.82 24.86 -11.82
N ARG A 20 4.93 23.64 -12.35
CA ARG A 20 3.95 23.02 -13.27
C ARG A 20 3.05 22.00 -12.58
N ARG A 21 3.05 21.98 -11.23
CA ARG A 21 2.21 21.06 -10.44
C ARG A 21 0.75 21.15 -10.83
N LYS A 22 0.08 20.04 -10.74
CA LYS A 22 -1.39 19.97 -10.84
C LYS A 22 -1.99 19.79 -9.45
N PRO A 23 -3.29 20.02 -9.26
CA PRO A 23 -3.97 19.57 -8.05
C PRO A 23 -3.63 18.11 -7.77
N LEU A 24 -3.28 17.80 -6.52
CA LEU A 24 -2.82 16.48 -6.11
C LEU A 24 -3.96 15.66 -5.50
N MET A 25 -4.11 14.45 -5.97
CA MET A 25 -5.02 13.44 -5.41
C MET A 25 -4.21 12.40 -4.64
N LEU A 26 -4.30 12.42 -3.30
CA LEU A 26 -3.61 11.45 -2.44
C LEU A 26 -4.53 10.24 -2.20
N ARG A 27 -4.16 9.11 -2.80
CA ARG A 27 -4.93 7.86 -2.83
C ARG A 27 -4.37 6.83 -1.86
N GLY A 28 -5.17 5.87 -1.46
CA GLY A 28 -4.76 4.77 -0.57
C GLY A 28 -5.83 4.42 0.44
N ALA A 29 -5.70 3.26 1.08
CA ALA A 29 -6.66 2.72 2.03
C ALA A 29 -6.95 3.69 3.19
N ARG A 30 -8.04 3.43 3.91
CA ARG A 30 -8.36 4.15 5.14
C ARG A 30 -7.27 3.96 6.19
N GLN A 31 -6.98 5.03 6.96
CA GLN A 31 -6.07 5.03 8.12
C GLN A 31 -4.59 4.73 7.81
N VAL A 32 -4.15 4.85 6.55
CA VAL A 32 -2.72 4.73 6.17
C VAL A 32 -1.91 6.02 6.44
N GLY A 33 -2.56 7.10 6.91
CA GLY A 33 -1.89 8.33 7.33
C GLY A 33 -1.96 9.49 6.33
N LYS A 34 -2.84 9.45 5.32
CA LYS A 34 -2.97 10.51 4.28
C LYS A 34 -3.11 11.92 4.87
N THR A 35 -4.09 12.12 5.74
CA THR A 35 -4.35 13.42 6.39
C THR A 35 -3.14 13.89 7.21
N SER A 36 -2.45 12.97 7.91
CA SER A 36 -1.24 13.30 8.68
C SER A 36 -0.08 13.74 7.78
N ALA A 37 0.10 13.11 6.62
CA ALA A 37 1.13 13.49 5.65
C ALA A 37 0.87 14.90 5.09
N ILE A 38 -0.37 15.23 4.78
CA ILE A 38 -0.72 16.57 4.28
C ILE A 38 -0.60 17.63 5.39
N ARG A 39 -0.97 17.31 6.64
CA ARG A 39 -0.71 18.21 7.78
C ARG A 39 0.79 18.40 8.03
N GLN A 40 1.64 17.41 7.77
CA GLN A 40 3.08 17.59 7.82
C GLN A 40 3.57 18.49 6.67
N LEU A 41 3.10 18.27 5.45
CA LEU A 41 3.39 19.12 4.30
C LEU A 41 2.97 20.58 4.55
N SER A 42 1.83 20.79 5.21
CA SER A 42 1.27 22.14 5.48
C SER A 42 2.18 23.05 6.29
N LYS A 43 3.15 22.50 7.02
CA LYS A 43 4.16 23.28 7.76
C LYS A 43 5.06 24.13 6.86
N ASN A 44 5.10 23.84 5.56
CA ASN A 44 5.85 24.62 4.57
C ASN A 44 5.03 25.81 4.01
N PHE A 45 3.81 26.02 4.46
CA PHE A 45 2.91 27.06 3.97
C PHE A 45 2.61 28.11 5.06
N LYS A 46 2.40 29.34 4.61
CA LYS A 46 1.97 30.42 5.51
C LYS A 46 0.55 30.19 6.05
N HIS A 47 -0.31 29.64 5.19
CA HIS A 47 -1.71 29.38 5.52
C HIS A 47 -2.08 27.94 5.19
N TYR A 48 -2.91 27.35 6.01
CA TYR A 48 -3.45 26.01 5.83
C TYR A 48 -4.95 26.00 6.05
N VAL A 49 -5.68 25.56 5.02
CA VAL A 49 -7.13 25.41 5.07
C VAL A 49 -7.47 23.96 4.82
N GLU A 50 -7.99 23.27 5.83
CA GLU A 50 -8.43 21.88 5.76
C GLU A 50 -9.96 21.86 5.85
N ILE A 51 -10.59 21.25 4.85
CA ILE A 51 -12.04 21.05 4.77
C ILE A 51 -12.30 19.55 4.68
N ASN A 52 -12.89 18.96 5.72
CA ASN A 52 -13.29 17.57 5.72
C ASN A 52 -14.79 17.46 5.41
N PHE A 53 -15.14 16.87 4.28
CA PHE A 53 -16.53 16.79 3.81
C PHE A 53 -17.42 15.79 4.58
N GLU A 54 -16.87 14.97 5.46
CA GLU A 54 -17.65 14.16 6.40
C GLU A 54 -17.93 14.91 7.74
N ASN A 55 -17.23 16.03 8.00
CA ASN A 55 -17.47 16.84 9.17
C ASN A 55 -18.74 17.71 8.96
N LYS A 56 -19.68 17.65 9.91
CA LYS A 56 -20.93 18.42 9.86
C LYS A 56 -20.68 19.94 9.86
N ASP A 57 -19.65 20.42 10.57
CA ASP A 57 -19.29 21.84 10.63
C ASP A 57 -18.78 22.37 9.28
N HIS A 58 -18.28 21.47 8.43
CA HIS A 58 -17.80 21.80 7.09
C HIS A 58 -18.85 21.53 5.98
N ALA A 59 -20.07 21.11 6.33
CA ALA A 59 -21.11 20.76 5.36
C ALA A 59 -21.48 21.93 4.44
N VAL A 60 -21.32 23.18 4.92
CA VAL A 60 -21.57 24.39 4.12
C VAL A 60 -20.65 24.48 2.90
N ALA A 61 -19.43 23.95 2.95
CA ALA A 61 -18.49 23.95 1.83
C ALA A 61 -19.03 23.18 0.62
N LYS A 62 -19.84 22.12 0.82
CA LYS A 62 -20.49 21.38 -0.29
C LYS A 62 -21.37 22.29 -1.12
N LYS A 63 -22.09 23.24 -0.49
CA LYS A 63 -22.96 24.21 -1.19
C LYS A 63 -22.14 25.18 -2.03
N VAL A 64 -20.94 25.57 -1.58
CA VAL A 64 -20.05 26.45 -2.35
C VAL A 64 -19.61 25.77 -3.63
N PHE A 65 -19.14 24.50 -3.54
CA PHE A 65 -18.72 23.73 -4.72
C PHE A 65 -19.89 23.43 -5.68
N ALA A 66 -21.08 23.16 -5.16
CA ALA A 66 -22.27 22.92 -5.99
C ALA A 66 -22.75 24.19 -6.72
N ALA A 67 -22.58 25.37 -6.13
CA ALA A 67 -23.04 26.65 -6.67
C ALA A 67 -22.05 27.32 -7.63
N ARG A 68 -20.76 26.94 -7.59
CA ARG A 68 -19.68 27.65 -8.26
C ARG A 68 -18.76 26.70 -9.04
N SER A 69 -18.31 27.14 -10.19
CA SER A 69 -17.23 26.51 -10.96
C SER A 69 -15.95 27.34 -11.04
N ASP A 70 -16.02 28.66 -10.75
CA ASP A 70 -14.85 29.54 -10.71
C ASP A 70 -14.04 29.33 -9.44
N PRO A 71 -12.76 28.88 -9.55
CA PRO A 71 -11.90 28.61 -8.38
C PRO A 71 -11.64 29.84 -7.50
N LYS A 72 -11.55 31.03 -8.07
CA LYS A 72 -11.33 32.26 -7.29
C LYS A 72 -12.55 32.64 -6.46
N ALA A 73 -13.74 32.48 -7.02
CA ALA A 73 -14.99 32.69 -6.28
C ALA A 73 -15.15 31.64 -5.18
N ILE A 74 -14.87 30.34 -5.46
CA ILE A 74 -14.85 29.26 -4.47
C ILE A 74 -13.90 29.63 -3.32
N CYS A 75 -12.65 30.02 -3.60
CA CYS A 75 -11.67 30.37 -2.57
C CYS A 75 -12.09 31.58 -1.74
N SER A 76 -12.69 32.61 -2.37
CA SER A 76 -13.19 33.79 -1.67
C SER A 76 -14.31 33.42 -0.67
N GLU A 77 -15.30 32.63 -1.10
CA GLU A 77 -16.40 32.20 -0.23
C GLU A 77 -15.89 31.28 0.90
N LEU A 78 -15.00 30.32 0.61
CA LEU A 78 -14.40 29.45 1.62
C LEU A 78 -13.54 30.24 2.63
N SER A 79 -12.80 31.26 2.16
CA SER A 79 -12.01 32.14 3.04
C SER A 79 -12.89 32.86 4.06
N LEU A 80 -14.04 33.35 3.62
CA LEU A 80 -15.01 34.02 4.50
C LEU A 80 -15.67 33.03 5.46
N LEU A 81 -16.10 31.87 4.96
CA LEU A 81 -16.80 30.86 5.77
C LEU A 81 -15.92 30.27 6.88
N PHE A 82 -14.65 30.03 6.58
CA PHE A 82 -13.71 29.43 7.54
C PHE A 82 -12.83 30.46 8.25
N ASN A 83 -12.99 31.75 7.97
CA ASN A 83 -12.18 32.84 8.50
C ASN A 83 -10.67 32.59 8.38
N LYS A 84 -10.26 32.09 7.21
CA LYS A 84 -8.86 31.77 6.89
C LYS A 84 -8.54 32.22 5.46
N PRO A 85 -7.43 32.93 5.23
CA PRO A 85 -7.07 33.39 3.89
C PRO A 85 -6.68 32.21 2.99
N ILE A 86 -7.24 32.19 1.77
CA ILE A 86 -6.84 31.27 0.70
C ILE A 86 -6.18 32.11 -0.39
N VAL A 87 -4.86 32.16 -0.36
CA VAL A 87 -4.03 33.01 -1.24
C VAL A 87 -3.07 32.14 -2.04
N ALA A 88 -3.08 32.30 -3.36
CA ALA A 88 -2.17 31.59 -4.26
C ALA A 88 -0.71 31.70 -3.83
N GLY A 89 0.06 30.63 -3.98
CA GLY A 89 1.47 30.55 -3.63
C GLY A 89 1.79 30.45 -2.14
N THR A 90 0.83 30.78 -1.25
CA THR A 90 1.08 30.81 0.21
C THR A 90 0.15 29.93 1.02
N THR A 91 -0.96 29.48 0.44
CA THR A 91 -1.95 28.62 1.09
C THR A 91 -1.91 27.21 0.50
N LEU A 92 -1.93 26.20 1.39
CA LEU A 92 -2.29 24.84 1.05
C LEU A 92 -3.80 24.65 1.34
N LEU A 93 -4.59 24.41 0.30
CA LEU A 93 -5.99 24.02 0.41
C LEU A 93 -6.08 22.51 0.39
N PHE A 94 -6.53 21.91 1.49
CA PHE A 94 -6.72 20.48 1.63
C PHE A 94 -8.19 20.11 1.75
N LEU A 95 -8.68 19.31 0.82
CA LEU A 95 -10.05 18.80 0.76
C LEU A 95 -10.02 17.31 1.14
N ASP A 96 -10.37 17.03 2.40
CA ASP A 96 -10.35 15.66 2.94
C ASP A 96 -11.73 15.01 2.81
N GLU A 97 -11.75 13.66 2.67
CA GLU A 97 -12.94 12.83 2.42
C GLU A 97 -13.76 13.35 1.21
N VAL A 98 -13.02 13.69 0.13
CA VAL A 98 -13.57 14.39 -1.04
C VAL A 98 -14.63 13.59 -1.79
N GLN A 99 -14.67 12.25 -1.66
CA GLN A 99 -15.74 11.40 -2.22
C GLN A 99 -17.14 11.78 -1.69
N SER A 100 -17.22 12.49 -0.58
CA SER A 100 -18.47 13.01 -0.03
C SER A 100 -18.93 14.32 -0.68
N CYS A 101 -18.16 14.85 -1.66
CA CYS A 101 -18.48 16.05 -2.43
C CYS A 101 -17.97 15.93 -3.87
N VAL A 102 -18.75 15.33 -4.75
CA VAL A 102 -18.39 15.06 -6.16
C VAL A 102 -18.07 16.36 -6.90
N ASP A 103 -18.79 17.45 -6.60
CA ASP A 103 -18.54 18.77 -7.19
C ASP A 103 -17.15 19.30 -6.89
N ALA A 104 -16.58 19.00 -5.72
CA ALA A 104 -15.21 19.37 -5.39
C ALA A 104 -14.18 18.60 -6.22
N ILE A 105 -14.44 17.33 -6.54
CA ILE A 105 -13.60 16.54 -7.46
C ILE A 105 -13.66 17.14 -8.86
N ALA A 106 -14.87 17.47 -9.34
CA ALA A 106 -15.06 18.08 -10.66
C ALA A 106 -14.38 19.47 -10.76
N ALA A 107 -14.35 20.23 -9.66
CA ALA A 107 -13.74 21.55 -9.61
C ALA A 107 -12.20 21.51 -9.76
N LEU A 108 -11.52 20.38 -9.47
CA LEU A 108 -10.06 20.26 -9.56
C LEU A 108 -9.52 20.63 -10.95
N ARG A 109 -10.27 20.28 -12.00
CA ARG A 109 -9.95 20.66 -13.37
C ARG A 109 -9.84 22.18 -13.51
N TYR A 110 -10.80 22.92 -12.94
CA TYR A 110 -10.83 24.40 -13.05
C TYR A 110 -9.73 25.03 -12.18
N PHE A 111 -9.36 24.44 -11.04
CA PHE A 111 -8.21 24.88 -10.25
C PHE A 111 -6.93 24.79 -11.08
N TYR A 112 -6.71 23.71 -11.81
CA TYR A 112 -5.56 23.58 -12.71
C TYR A 112 -5.58 24.61 -13.85
N GLU A 113 -6.72 24.81 -14.51
CA GLU A 113 -6.84 25.64 -15.72
C GLU A 113 -6.86 27.14 -15.42
N GLN A 114 -7.42 27.57 -14.26
CA GLN A 114 -7.74 28.96 -13.98
C GLN A 114 -7.05 29.53 -12.74
N TYR A 115 -6.50 28.68 -11.87
CA TYR A 115 -5.84 29.08 -10.63
C TYR A 115 -4.66 28.15 -10.26
N PRO A 116 -3.71 27.89 -11.19
CA PRO A 116 -2.63 26.92 -11.04
C PRO A 116 -1.64 27.26 -9.92
N GLU A 117 -1.55 28.51 -9.51
CA GLU A 117 -0.65 28.96 -8.43
C GLU A 117 -1.12 28.49 -7.04
N LEU A 118 -2.39 28.13 -6.88
CA LEU A 118 -2.90 27.63 -5.61
C LEU A 118 -2.52 26.15 -5.45
N HIS A 119 -1.99 25.81 -4.27
CA HIS A 119 -1.72 24.41 -3.92
C HIS A 119 -3.00 23.75 -3.41
N VAL A 120 -3.50 22.80 -4.19
CA VAL A 120 -4.70 22.05 -3.86
C VAL A 120 -4.37 20.58 -3.73
N VAL A 121 -4.69 19.99 -2.57
CA VAL A 121 -4.59 18.56 -2.32
C VAL A 121 -5.95 18.02 -1.95
N VAL A 122 -6.31 16.87 -2.50
CA VAL A 122 -7.53 16.15 -2.12
C VAL A 122 -7.15 14.75 -1.65
N ALA A 123 -7.91 14.23 -0.68
CA ALA A 123 -7.79 12.86 -0.23
C ALA A 123 -9.16 12.27 0.11
N GLY A 124 -9.24 10.96 0.09
CA GLY A 124 -10.42 10.23 0.51
C GLY A 124 -10.14 8.74 0.63
N SER A 125 -10.86 8.09 1.53
CA SER A 125 -10.69 6.66 1.77
C SER A 125 -11.44 5.77 0.77
N LEU A 126 -12.51 6.31 0.19
CA LEU A 126 -13.38 5.64 -0.80
C LEU A 126 -13.37 6.39 -2.14
N LEU A 127 -12.27 7.06 -2.42
CA LEU A 127 -12.14 7.92 -3.59
C LEU A 127 -12.32 7.16 -4.91
N GLU A 128 -11.81 5.93 -5.00
CA GLU A 128 -11.93 5.09 -6.19
C GLU A 128 -13.39 4.88 -6.59
N PHE A 129 -14.29 4.70 -5.61
CA PHE A 129 -15.72 4.52 -5.86
C PHE A 129 -16.37 5.79 -6.41
N ALA A 130 -15.97 6.97 -5.92
CA ALA A 130 -16.47 8.23 -6.44
C ALA A 130 -15.98 8.50 -7.87
N LEU A 131 -14.73 8.13 -8.17
CA LEU A 131 -14.14 8.32 -9.49
C LEU A 131 -14.83 7.47 -10.57
N GLU A 132 -15.30 6.26 -10.24
CA GLU A 132 -16.07 5.44 -11.16
C GLU A 132 -17.44 6.06 -11.53
N GLU A 133 -18.02 6.86 -10.65
CA GLU A 133 -19.32 7.51 -10.86
C GLU A 133 -19.23 8.80 -11.67
N ILE A 134 -18.01 9.35 -11.83
CA ILE A 134 -17.80 10.61 -12.55
C ILE A 134 -17.40 10.30 -14.01
N PRO A 135 -18.23 10.65 -15.02
CA PRO A 135 -18.00 10.31 -16.42
C PRO A 135 -16.67 10.89 -16.97
N SER A 136 -16.21 12.00 -16.43
CA SER A 136 -14.94 12.64 -16.80
C SER A 136 -14.44 13.52 -15.66
N PHE A 137 -13.40 13.07 -14.97
CA PHE A 137 -12.73 13.88 -13.96
C PHE A 137 -11.34 14.32 -14.47
N GLY A 138 -11.25 15.50 -15.04
CA GLY A 138 -9.99 16.21 -15.31
C GLY A 138 -8.78 15.35 -15.77
N VAL A 139 -8.97 14.35 -16.65
CA VAL A 139 -7.90 13.48 -17.16
C VAL A 139 -6.74 14.33 -17.67
N GLY A 140 -5.53 14.04 -17.19
CA GLY A 140 -4.33 14.82 -17.51
C GLY A 140 -4.18 16.16 -16.78
N ARG A 141 -5.12 16.55 -15.91
CA ARG A 141 -5.16 17.81 -15.15
C ARG A 141 -5.01 17.64 -13.64
N ILE A 142 -4.88 16.41 -13.19
CA ILE A 142 -4.76 16.02 -11.77
C ILE A 142 -3.62 15.03 -11.66
N ASP A 143 -2.72 15.22 -10.70
CA ASP A 143 -1.69 14.25 -10.35
C ASP A 143 -2.22 13.32 -9.26
N SER A 144 -1.79 12.08 -9.30
CA SER A 144 -2.11 11.09 -8.27
C SER A 144 -0.86 10.60 -7.57
N MET A 145 -0.92 10.48 -6.25
CA MET A 145 0.08 9.78 -5.46
C MET A 145 -0.60 8.72 -4.59
N PHE A 146 0.09 7.59 -4.40
CA PHE A 146 -0.43 6.44 -3.66
C PHE A 146 0.32 6.28 -2.35
N MET A 147 -0.44 6.13 -1.25
CA MET A 147 0.08 5.96 0.09
C MET A 147 -0.41 4.65 0.70
N TYR A 148 0.52 3.92 1.29
CA TYR A 148 0.31 2.59 1.87
C TYR A 148 0.55 2.61 3.39
N PRO A 149 0.29 1.53 4.15
CA PRO A 149 0.81 1.38 5.52
C PRO A 149 2.32 1.55 5.56
N LEU A 150 2.91 1.76 6.74
CA LEU A 150 4.35 1.91 6.88
C LEU A 150 5.08 0.69 6.29
N SER A 151 6.18 0.94 5.56
CA SER A 151 7.15 -0.09 5.19
C SER A 151 7.99 -0.49 6.41
N PHE A 152 8.74 -1.58 6.30
CA PHE A 152 9.62 -1.99 7.38
C PHE A 152 10.70 -0.93 7.69
N CYS A 153 11.27 -0.30 6.68
CA CYS A 153 12.24 0.79 6.88
C CYS A 153 11.61 2.01 7.55
N GLU A 154 10.37 2.38 7.21
CA GLU A 154 9.63 3.43 7.91
C GLU A 154 9.33 3.06 9.37
N PHE A 155 9.03 1.78 9.64
CA PHE A 155 8.87 1.27 11.01
C PHE A 155 10.18 1.34 11.81
N LEU A 156 11.32 0.98 11.21
CA LEU A 156 12.63 1.14 11.85
C LEU A 156 12.90 2.59 12.20
N SER A 157 12.69 3.51 11.26
CA SER A 157 12.85 4.95 11.48
C SER A 157 11.90 5.48 12.57
N ALA A 158 10.64 5.00 12.60
CA ALA A 158 9.69 5.36 13.66
C ALA A 158 10.13 4.90 15.06
N ASN A 159 10.99 3.88 15.15
CA ASN A 159 11.59 3.39 16.40
C ASN A 159 12.97 4.01 16.70
N GLY A 160 13.46 4.99 15.91
CA GLY A 160 14.75 5.65 16.12
C GLY A 160 15.94 4.88 15.56
N TYR A 161 15.74 4.02 14.57
CA TYR A 161 16.78 3.20 13.94
C TYR A 161 17.14 3.69 12.52
N GLU A 162 17.22 5.00 12.30
CA GLU A 162 17.51 5.59 10.99
C GLU A 162 18.88 5.13 10.44
N MET A 163 19.87 5.01 11.29
CA MET A 163 21.21 4.51 10.90
C MET A 163 21.17 3.05 10.41
N TRP A 164 20.24 2.24 10.93
CA TRP A 164 20.05 0.87 10.43
C TRP A 164 19.46 0.86 9.03
N VAL A 165 18.52 1.76 8.76
CA VAL A 165 17.93 1.93 7.42
C VAL A 165 19.01 2.34 6.42
N GLU A 166 19.87 3.31 6.78
CA GLU A 166 21.00 3.72 5.94
C GLU A 166 21.98 2.55 5.66
N GLN A 167 22.22 1.70 6.67
CA GLN A 167 23.07 0.53 6.49
C GLN A 167 22.42 -0.50 5.57
N ILE A 168 21.11 -0.75 5.72
CA ILE A 168 20.34 -1.65 4.82
C ILE A 168 20.44 -1.15 3.38
N ASP A 169 20.25 0.15 3.15
CA ASP A 169 20.27 0.75 1.81
C ASP A 169 21.65 0.68 1.13
N LYS A 170 22.74 0.67 1.91
CA LYS A 170 24.13 0.57 1.41
C LYS A 170 24.60 -0.87 1.25
N SER A 171 23.87 -1.84 1.81
CA SER A 171 24.29 -3.24 1.85
C SER A 171 23.88 -4.00 0.58
N ASN A 172 24.69 -4.95 0.20
CA ASN A 172 24.54 -5.82 -0.97
C ASN A 172 25.32 -7.13 -0.74
N PRO A 173 25.31 -8.11 -1.64
CA PRO A 173 26.06 -9.36 -1.45
C PRO A 173 27.57 -9.21 -1.29
N GLU A 174 28.17 -8.17 -1.88
CA GLU A 174 29.59 -7.88 -1.77
C GLU A 174 29.94 -7.16 -0.45
N ASN A 175 28.97 -6.47 0.13
CA ASN A 175 29.09 -5.76 1.40
C ASN A 175 27.85 -6.00 2.28
N PRO A 176 27.70 -7.19 2.86
CA PRO A 176 26.53 -7.54 3.66
C PRO A 176 26.47 -6.76 4.98
N VAL A 177 25.30 -6.73 5.60
CA VAL A 177 25.15 -6.21 6.97
C VAL A 177 25.97 -7.08 7.93
N PHE A 178 26.73 -6.47 8.85
CA PHE A 178 27.49 -7.26 9.83
C PHE A 178 26.55 -8.06 10.75
N GLU A 179 26.96 -9.26 11.14
CA GLU A 179 26.11 -10.30 11.72
C GLU A 179 25.31 -9.85 12.95
N VAL A 180 25.94 -9.11 13.86
CA VAL A 180 25.27 -8.63 15.08
C VAL A 180 24.11 -7.70 14.75
N LEU A 181 24.28 -6.80 13.76
CA LEU A 181 23.22 -5.90 13.32
C LEU A 181 22.15 -6.65 12.53
N HIS A 182 22.56 -7.58 11.65
CA HIS A 182 21.63 -8.44 10.93
C HIS A 182 20.64 -9.13 11.90
N ASN A 183 21.16 -9.75 12.96
CA ASN A 183 20.32 -10.42 13.95
C ASN A 183 19.38 -9.45 14.69
N LYS A 184 19.85 -8.24 15.06
CA LYS A 184 18.99 -7.21 15.65
C LYS A 184 17.89 -6.72 14.70
N ILE A 185 18.19 -6.59 13.41
CA ILE A 185 17.17 -6.22 12.40
C ILE A 185 16.15 -7.34 12.26
N LEU A 186 16.55 -8.60 12.31
CA LEU A 186 15.62 -9.75 12.29
C LEU A 186 14.67 -9.75 13.50
N GLU A 187 15.14 -9.36 14.70
CA GLU A 187 14.28 -9.18 15.86
C GLU A 187 13.21 -8.11 15.62
N GLN A 188 13.59 -6.97 15.04
CA GLN A 188 12.63 -5.92 14.68
C GLN A 188 11.68 -6.36 13.57
N LEU A 189 12.18 -7.14 12.60
CA LEU A 189 11.33 -7.72 11.56
C LEU A 189 10.25 -8.64 12.16
N LYS A 190 10.61 -9.49 13.12
CA LYS A 190 9.65 -10.33 13.85
C LYS A 190 8.53 -9.49 14.48
N ILE A 191 8.90 -8.39 15.13
CA ILE A 191 7.92 -7.46 15.74
C ILE A 191 7.00 -6.89 14.66
N PHE A 192 7.59 -6.37 13.58
CA PHE A 192 6.83 -5.76 12.47
C PHE A 192 5.88 -6.75 11.79
N LEU A 193 6.31 -7.99 11.57
CA LEU A 193 5.45 -9.03 11.03
C LEU A 193 4.20 -9.26 11.89
N ILE A 194 4.32 -9.12 13.23
CA ILE A 194 3.23 -9.31 14.19
C ILE A 194 2.27 -8.12 14.21
N ILE A 195 2.80 -6.88 14.34
CA ILE A 195 1.97 -5.70 14.52
C ILE A 195 1.55 -5.04 13.21
N GLY A 196 2.26 -5.32 12.12
CA GLY A 196 2.06 -4.69 10.82
C GLY A 196 2.56 -3.24 10.75
N GLY A 197 2.20 -2.58 9.64
CA GLY A 197 2.59 -1.20 9.33
C GLY A 197 1.46 -0.19 9.46
N MET A 198 0.31 -0.51 10.08
CA MET A 198 -0.76 0.47 10.26
C MET A 198 -0.30 1.59 11.21
N PRO A 199 -0.35 2.89 10.80
CA PRO A 199 0.28 3.99 11.52
C PRO A 199 -0.10 4.11 13.00
N GLU A 200 -1.38 3.93 13.32
CA GLU A 200 -1.87 4.00 14.70
C GLU A 200 -1.31 2.86 15.57
N VAL A 201 -1.19 1.65 15.00
CA VAL A 201 -0.64 0.48 15.69
C VAL A 201 0.87 0.66 15.91
N VAL A 202 1.59 1.14 14.89
CA VAL A 202 3.03 1.44 15.02
C VAL A 202 3.25 2.53 16.08
N ALA A 203 2.44 3.58 16.10
CA ALA A 203 2.56 4.65 17.10
C ALA A 203 2.32 4.15 18.53
N GLU A 204 1.33 3.28 18.73
CA GLU A 204 1.11 2.66 20.04
C GLU A 204 2.28 1.77 20.45
N PHE A 205 2.81 0.98 19.49
CA PHE A 205 3.97 0.15 19.77
C PHE A 205 5.22 0.96 20.11
N VAL A 206 5.52 2.02 19.35
CA VAL A 206 6.65 2.92 19.63
C VAL A 206 6.58 3.47 21.05
N LYS A 207 5.36 3.88 21.48
CA LYS A 207 5.11 4.49 22.79
C LYS A 207 5.15 3.48 23.94
N THR A 208 4.59 2.29 23.78
CA THR A 208 4.28 1.40 24.91
C THR A 208 5.02 0.07 24.86
N LYS A 209 5.49 -0.36 23.70
CA LYS A 209 6.04 -1.70 23.43
C LYS A 209 5.08 -2.85 23.85
N ASP A 210 3.78 -2.55 23.92
CA ASP A 210 2.73 -3.45 24.38
C ASP A 210 1.96 -4.07 23.21
N PHE A 211 2.20 -5.35 22.96
CA PHE A 211 1.53 -6.11 21.89
C PHE A 211 0.02 -6.29 22.13
N LEU A 212 -0.44 -6.34 23.38
CA LEU A 212 -1.87 -6.50 23.68
C LEU A 212 -2.65 -5.23 23.28
N ARG A 213 -2.07 -4.06 23.52
CA ARG A 213 -2.64 -2.79 23.05
C ARG A 213 -2.65 -2.70 21.54
N CYS A 214 -1.55 -3.09 20.87
CA CYS A 214 -1.50 -3.16 19.41
C CYS A 214 -2.60 -4.08 18.85
N ASN A 215 -2.82 -5.24 19.46
CA ASN A 215 -3.89 -6.15 19.08
C ASN A 215 -5.30 -5.54 19.22
N LYS A 216 -5.56 -4.82 20.30
CA LYS A 216 -6.84 -4.13 20.47
C LYS A 216 -7.07 -3.11 19.37
N LEU A 217 -6.02 -2.35 18.98
CA LEU A 217 -6.10 -1.41 17.88
C LEU A 217 -6.33 -2.12 16.52
N LEU A 218 -5.61 -3.20 16.25
CA LEU A 218 -5.83 -3.99 15.02
C LEU A 218 -7.27 -4.52 14.93
N ASN A 219 -7.84 -5.00 16.04
CA ASN A 219 -9.25 -5.40 16.07
C ASN A 219 -10.18 -4.21 15.77
N SER A 220 -9.94 -3.06 16.39
CA SER A 220 -10.72 -1.84 16.15
C SER A 220 -10.63 -1.38 14.68
N LEU A 221 -9.45 -1.49 14.06
CA LEU A 221 -9.24 -1.21 12.64
C LEU A 221 -10.07 -2.15 11.75
N LEU A 222 -10.04 -3.45 12.03
CA LEU A 222 -10.84 -4.45 11.28
C LEU A 222 -12.34 -4.17 11.40
N GLU A 223 -12.83 -3.85 12.59
CA GLU A 223 -14.24 -3.47 12.77
C GLU A 223 -14.58 -2.18 12.02
N SER A 224 -13.67 -1.19 12.02
CA SER A 224 -13.85 0.04 11.22
C SER A 224 -13.96 -0.26 9.73
N PHE A 225 -13.12 -1.14 9.18
CA PHE A 225 -13.21 -1.56 7.76
C PHE A 225 -14.51 -2.29 7.46
N ARG A 226 -14.93 -3.23 8.33
CA ARG A 226 -16.21 -3.94 8.18
C ARG A 226 -17.43 -3.01 8.22
N ASN A 227 -17.38 -1.99 9.08
CA ASN A 227 -18.42 -0.96 9.15
C ASN A 227 -18.49 -0.12 7.86
N ASP A 228 -17.35 0.11 7.20
CA ASP A 228 -17.32 0.80 5.91
C ASP A 228 -17.97 -0.03 4.79
N PHE A 229 -17.96 -1.38 4.87
CA PHE A 229 -18.66 -2.23 3.89
C PHE A 229 -20.16 -1.86 3.78
N ALA A 230 -20.74 -1.35 4.85
CA ALA A 230 -22.11 -0.86 4.83
C ALA A 230 -22.31 0.40 3.93
N LYS A 231 -21.25 1.17 3.69
CA LYS A 231 -21.27 2.33 2.78
C LYS A 231 -21.35 1.89 1.31
N TYR A 232 -20.96 0.64 1.02
CA TYR A 232 -21.04 0.02 -0.31
C TYR A 232 -22.41 -0.58 -0.63
N LYS A 233 -23.40 -0.45 0.27
CA LYS A 233 -24.73 -1.08 0.18
C LYS A 233 -25.50 -0.80 -1.11
N LYS A 234 -25.27 0.32 -1.77
CA LYS A 234 -25.90 0.60 -3.05
C LYS A 234 -25.54 -0.40 -4.15
N ARG A 235 -24.42 -1.13 -3.97
CA ARG A 235 -23.87 -2.06 -4.96
C ARG A 235 -23.94 -3.52 -4.50
N ILE A 236 -23.46 -3.84 -3.28
CA ILE A 236 -23.32 -5.23 -2.79
C ILE A 236 -23.60 -5.29 -1.27
N PRO A 237 -24.30 -6.34 -0.77
CA PRO A 237 -24.52 -6.53 0.65
C PRO A 237 -23.23 -6.66 1.44
N ALA A 238 -23.09 -5.94 2.55
CA ALA A 238 -21.89 -5.92 3.39
C ALA A 238 -21.44 -7.33 3.87
N MET A 239 -22.39 -8.24 4.10
CA MET A 239 -22.10 -9.62 4.48
C MET A 239 -21.27 -10.35 3.41
N ARG A 240 -21.59 -10.17 2.12
CA ARG A 240 -20.85 -10.80 1.01
C ARG A 240 -19.41 -10.29 0.94
N ILE A 241 -19.23 -8.96 1.11
CA ILE A 241 -17.91 -8.34 1.13
C ILE A 241 -17.09 -8.89 2.29
N ASN A 242 -17.71 -9.08 3.46
CA ASN A 242 -17.04 -9.64 4.64
C ASN A 242 -16.62 -11.11 4.46
N GLU A 243 -17.46 -11.95 3.81
CA GLU A 243 -17.09 -13.33 3.48
C GLU A 243 -15.88 -13.37 2.56
N VAL A 244 -15.85 -12.54 1.51
CA VAL A 244 -14.71 -12.43 0.58
C VAL A 244 -13.47 -11.89 1.31
N PHE A 245 -13.61 -10.89 2.17
CA PHE A 245 -12.51 -10.31 2.95
C PHE A 245 -11.84 -11.34 3.87
N ASN A 246 -12.62 -12.15 4.56
CA ASN A 246 -12.10 -13.24 5.39
C ASN A 246 -11.42 -14.32 4.52
N SER A 247 -12.00 -14.64 3.38
CA SER A 247 -11.47 -15.64 2.46
C SER A 247 -10.14 -15.20 1.81
N VAL A 248 -9.91 -13.89 1.62
CA VAL A 248 -8.61 -13.35 1.16
C VAL A 248 -7.49 -13.77 2.11
N ALA A 249 -7.71 -13.70 3.43
CA ALA A 249 -6.72 -14.15 4.41
C ALA A 249 -6.52 -15.67 4.39
N VAL A 250 -7.61 -16.43 4.27
CA VAL A 250 -7.54 -17.92 4.25
C VAL A 250 -6.82 -18.44 3.01
N GLN A 251 -6.97 -17.78 1.86
CA GLN A 251 -6.40 -18.20 0.57
C GLN A 251 -5.10 -17.45 0.17
N ALA A 252 -4.48 -16.70 1.08
CA ALA A 252 -3.37 -15.82 0.74
C ALA A 252 -2.11 -16.53 0.22
N GLU A 253 -1.92 -17.83 0.54
CA GLU A 253 -0.77 -18.64 0.12
C GLU A 253 -0.82 -19.11 -1.34
N GLY A 254 -1.99 -19.06 -1.98
CA GLY A 254 -2.16 -19.69 -3.28
C GLY A 254 -3.06 -18.93 -4.24
N LYS A 255 -3.45 -19.62 -5.30
CA LYS A 255 -4.45 -19.11 -6.25
C LYS A 255 -5.76 -18.81 -5.50
N PHE A 256 -6.29 -17.61 -5.70
CA PHE A 256 -7.60 -17.24 -5.17
C PHE A 256 -8.70 -17.91 -5.98
N VAL A 257 -9.42 -18.84 -5.36
CA VAL A 257 -10.47 -19.66 -5.97
C VAL A 257 -11.82 -19.19 -5.48
N TYR A 258 -12.70 -18.79 -6.37
CA TYR A 258 -13.99 -18.21 -6.03
C TYR A 258 -14.92 -19.19 -5.31
N GLU A 259 -14.91 -20.46 -5.72
CA GLU A 259 -15.70 -21.53 -5.12
C GLU A 259 -15.31 -21.83 -3.66
N HIS A 260 -14.08 -21.45 -3.26
CA HIS A 260 -13.61 -21.63 -1.88
C HIS A 260 -14.05 -20.50 -0.92
N VAL A 261 -14.70 -19.45 -1.42
CA VAL A 261 -15.15 -18.32 -0.60
C VAL A 261 -16.36 -18.71 0.23
N SER A 262 -17.42 -19.20 -0.42
CA SER A 262 -18.68 -19.56 0.22
C SER A 262 -19.55 -20.37 -0.75
N GLN A 263 -20.24 -21.38 -0.23
CA GLN A 263 -21.21 -22.17 -0.99
C GLN A 263 -22.47 -21.35 -1.38
N ASN A 264 -22.71 -20.22 -0.70
CA ASN A 264 -23.88 -19.38 -0.88
C ASN A 264 -23.65 -18.23 -1.88
N LEU A 265 -22.45 -18.09 -2.42
CA LEU A 265 -22.09 -17.01 -3.35
C LEU A 265 -21.74 -17.61 -4.72
N ASN A 266 -22.28 -17.02 -5.78
CA ASN A 266 -21.83 -17.34 -7.13
C ASN A 266 -20.56 -16.55 -7.50
N ASN A 267 -19.89 -16.95 -8.58
CA ASN A 267 -18.60 -16.39 -9.01
C ASN A 267 -18.67 -14.88 -9.29
N ASP A 268 -19.77 -14.35 -9.83
CA ASP A 268 -19.94 -12.93 -10.10
C ASP A 268 -20.07 -12.13 -8.79
N GLN A 269 -20.77 -12.67 -7.81
CA GLN A 269 -20.90 -12.04 -6.49
C GLN A 269 -19.55 -11.97 -5.76
N VAL A 270 -18.75 -13.04 -5.84
CA VAL A 270 -17.39 -13.06 -5.28
C VAL A 270 -16.51 -12.07 -6.02
N LYS A 271 -16.53 -12.09 -7.36
CA LYS A 271 -15.75 -11.18 -8.20
C LYS A 271 -16.04 -9.72 -7.85
N ASN A 272 -17.31 -9.32 -7.85
CA ASN A 272 -17.72 -7.96 -7.57
C ASN A 272 -17.32 -7.51 -6.14
N SER A 273 -17.45 -8.41 -5.14
CA SER A 273 -17.04 -8.12 -3.77
C SER A 273 -15.53 -7.97 -3.65
N LEU A 274 -14.76 -8.81 -4.37
CA LEU A 274 -13.30 -8.71 -4.41
C LEU A 274 -12.84 -7.40 -5.06
N GLU A 275 -13.46 -6.99 -6.17
CA GLU A 275 -13.17 -5.72 -6.84
C GLU A 275 -13.37 -4.53 -5.89
N LEU A 276 -14.43 -4.53 -5.06
CA LEU A 276 -14.63 -3.49 -4.05
C LEU A 276 -13.51 -3.48 -2.99
N LEU A 277 -13.04 -4.65 -2.53
CA LEU A 277 -11.93 -4.73 -1.59
C LEU A 277 -10.61 -4.24 -2.19
N LEU A 278 -10.34 -4.55 -3.46
CA LEU A 278 -9.18 -4.06 -4.21
C LEU A 278 -9.24 -2.53 -4.37
N MET A 279 -10.40 -1.98 -4.74
CA MET A 279 -10.61 -0.53 -4.86
C MET A 279 -10.46 0.19 -3.52
N ALA A 280 -10.95 -0.41 -2.42
CA ALA A 280 -10.77 0.13 -1.08
C ALA A 280 -9.30 0.03 -0.59
N GLY A 281 -8.43 -0.68 -1.33
CA GLY A 281 -7.05 -0.91 -0.97
C GLY A 281 -6.86 -1.85 0.23
N LEU A 282 -7.86 -2.68 0.56
CA LEU A 282 -7.82 -3.60 1.71
C LEU A 282 -7.11 -4.92 1.39
N CYS A 283 -6.87 -5.17 0.12
CA CYS A 283 -6.05 -6.27 -0.38
C CYS A 283 -5.38 -5.89 -1.69
N TYR A 284 -4.39 -6.65 -2.09
CA TYR A 284 -3.66 -6.47 -3.34
C TYR A 284 -3.74 -7.73 -4.20
N GLN A 285 -3.94 -7.54 -5.49
CA GLN A 285 -3.90 -8.63 -6.45
C GLN A 285 -2.47 -8.86 -6.92
N VAL A 286 -2.05 -10.14 -6.99
CA VAL A 286 -0.82 -10.61 -7.61
C VAL A 286 -1.23 -11.39 -8.84
N THR A 287 -0.98 -10.85 -10.03
CA THR A 287 -1.45 -11.41 -11.29
C THR A 287 -0.38 -12.29 -11.93
N HIS A 288 -0.77 -13.44 -12.47
CA HIS A 288 0.16 -14.24 -13.26
C HIS A 288 0.58 -13.51 -14.53
N THR A 289 1.88 -13.53 -14.82
CA THR A 289 2.45 -13.10 -16.10
C THR A 289 3.27 -14.21 -16.73
N SER A 290 3.24 -14.30 -18.07
CA SER A 290 4.13 -15.20 -18.80
C SER A 290 5.59 -14.79 -18.68
N ALA A 291 5.87 -13.51 -18.41
CA ALA A 291 7.23 -12.96 -18.29
C ALA A 291 8.12 -13.19 -19.51
N ASP A 292 7.54 -13.17 -20.72
CA ASP A 292 8.27 -13.37 -22.00
C ASP A 292 8.96 -12.09 -22.50
N GLY A 293 8.73 -10.97 -21.83
CA GLY A 293 9.28 -9.65 -22.15
C GLY A 293 8.70 -8.56 -21.26
N ILE A 294 9.07 -7.33 -21.55
CA ILE A 294 8.58 -6.14 -20.89
C ILE A 294 7.67 -5.34 -21.85
N PRO A 295 6.61 -4.68 -21.34
CA PRO A 295 6.19 -4.64 -19.92
C PRO A 295 5.55 -5.97 -19.46
N LEU A 296 5.73 -6.31 -18.20
CA LEU A 296 5.21 -7.56 -17.60
C LEU A 296 3.68 -7.68 -17.74
N GLY A 297 2.97 -6.57 -17.73
CA GLY A 297 1.52 -6.52 -17.89
C GLY A 297 1.01 -7.03 -19.23
N ALA A 298 1.83 -7.02 -20.29
CA ALA A 298 1.44 -7.50 -21.61
C ALA A 298 1.21 -9.02 -21.67
N GLY A 299 1.87 -9.78 -20.76
CA GLY A 299 1.77 -11.25 -20.70
C GLY A 299 0.86 -11.78 -19.59
N THR A 300 -0.09 -10.99 -19.09
CA THR A 300 -0.90 -11.38 -17.93
C THR A 300 -2.02 -12.36 -18.28
N ASN A 301 -2.28 -13.30 -17.36
CA ASN A 301 -3.44 -14.17 -17.39
C ASN A 301 -4.35 -13.89 -16.19
N PRO A 302 -5.45 -13.13 -16.35
CA PRO A 302 -6.31 -12.70 -15.24
C PRO A 302 -7.09 -13.86 -14.58
N LYS A 303 -7.13 -15.03 -15.21
CA LYS A 303 -7.75 -16.24 -14.62
C LYS A 303 -6.89 -16.85 -13.51
N TYR A 304 -5.61 -16.50 -13.47
CA TYR A 304 -4.70 -16.95 -12.43
C TYR A 304 -4.24 -15.74 -11.62
N ARG A 305 -4.76 -15.63 -10.41
CA ARG A 305 -4.41 -14.55 -9.49
C ARG A 305 -4.27 -15.07 -8.07
N ARG A 306 -3.36 -14.50 -7.32
CA ARG A 306 -3.36 -14.54 -5.86
C ARG A 306 -3.89 -13.21 -5.34
N VAL A 307 -4.39 -13.20 -4.11
CA VAL A 307 -4.82 -11.99 -3.43
C VAL A 307 -4.21 -11.99 -2.04
N ILE A 308 -3.50 -10.93 -1.71
CA ILE A 308 -2.85 -10.79 -0.40
C ILE A 308 -3.50 -9.64 0.38
N PRO A 309 -3.62 -9.75 1.72
CA PRO A 309 -4.10 -8.66 2.55
C PRO A 309 -3.19 -7.43 2.51
N LEU A 310 -3.77 -6.26 2.82
CA LEU A 310 -3.11 -4.96 2.90
C LEU A 310 -1.88 -4.94 3.83
N ASP A 311 -1.90 -5.74 4.91
CA ASP A 311 -0.96 -5.64 6.01
C ASP A 311 -0.85 -6.96 6.77
N THR A 312 0.35 -7.30 7.27
CA THR A 312 0.62 -8.56 7.99
C THR A 312 -0.05 -8.64 9.36
N GLY A 313 -0.14 -7.53 10.09
CA GLY A 313 -0.82 -7.48 11.38
C GLY A 313 -2.33 -7.71 11.23
N LEU A 314 -2.95 -7.05 10.24
CA LEU A 314 -4.36 -7.26 9.89
C LEU A 314 -4.62 -8.70 9.43
N TYR A 315 -3.74 -9.26 8.59
CA TYR A 315 -3.82 -10.65 8.16
C TYR A 315 -3.95 -11.63 9.33
N GLN A 316 -3.03 -11.51 10.29
CA GLN A 316 -3.02 -12.38 11.46
C GLN A 316 -4.26 -12.22 12.33
N ARG A 317 -4.79 -11.00 12.42
CA ARG A 317 -6.03 -10.73 13.18
C ARG A 317 -7.27 -11.26 12.49
N ILE A 318 -7.35 -11.21 11.14
CA ILE A 318 -8.45 -11.85 10.39
C ILE A 318 -8.48 -13.36 10.67
N LEU A 319 -7.32 -14.00 10.76
CA LEU A 319 -7.19 -15.43 11.08
C LEU A 319 -7.29 -15.76 12.58
N ASN A 320 -7.50 -14.76 13.45
CA ASN A 320 -7.53 -14.92 14.91
C ASN A 320 -6.28 -15.58 15.50
N LEU A 321 -5.11 -15.39 14.90
CA LEU A 321 -3.86 -15.94 15.41
C LEU A 321 -3.52 -15.34 16.78
N ASN A 322 -3.10 -16.19 17.72
CA ASN A 322 -2.77 -15.75 19.06
C ASN A 322 -1.36 -15.17 19.12
N VAL A 323 -1.26 -13.88 19.47
CA VAL A 323 0.03 -13.17 19.56
C VAL A 323 0.97 -13.78 20.60
N SER A 324 0.44 -14.30 21.73
CA SER A 324 1.30 -14.93 22.73
C SER A 324 2.00 -16.17 22.18
N THR A 325 1.31 -16.98 21.39
CA THR A 325 1.90 -18.14 20.71
C THR A 325 3.02 -17.72 19.76
N ILE A 326 2.82 -16.61 19.06
CA ILE A 326 3.79 -16.07 18.10
C ILE A 326 5.04 -15.50 18.83
N LEU A 327 4.85 -14.80 19.95
CA LEU A 327 5.95 -14.21 20.72
C LEU A 327 6.83 -15.27 21.40
N HIS A 328 6.23 -16.37 21.88
CA HIS A 328 6.94 -17.46 22.55
C HIS A 328 7.58 -18.47 21.58
N ALA A 329 7.25 -18.40 20.29
CA ALA A 329 7.89 -19.24 19.29
C ALA A 329 9.36 -18.82 19.12
N ASN A 330 10.28 -19.70 19.50
CA ASN A 330 11.71 -19.48 19.34
C ASN A 330 12.14 -19.48 17.86
N ASP A 331 11.34 -20.08 16.97
CA ASP A 331 11.62 -20.13 15.54
C ASP A 331 10.62 -19.30 14.73
N PHE A 332 11.13 -18.47 13.82
CA PHE A 332 10.35 -17.82 12.77
C PHE A 332 9.50 -18.84 11.97
N GLU A 333 9.96 -20.07 11.87
CA GLU A 333 9.27 -21.16 11.16
C GLU A 333 7.91 -21.55 11.77
N VAL A 334 7.68 -21.22 13.04
CA VAL A 334 6.40 -21.48 13.73
C VAL A 334 5.35 -20.40 13.40
N ILE A 335 5.80 -19.22 12.96
CA ILE A 335 4.92 -18.11 12.62
C ILE A 335 4.42 -18.28 11.18
N ASN A 336 3.52 -19.24 10.99
CA ASN A 336 2.75 -19.43 9.76
C ASN A 336 3.58 -19.64 8.47
N LYS A 337 4.44 -20.66 8.48
CA LYS A 337 4.94 -21.49 7.35
C LYS A 337 4.97 -20.85 5.94
N GLY A 338 5.45 -19.62 5.79
CA GLY A 338 5.62 -19.02 4.45
C GLY A 338 4.62 -17.92 4.11
N ALA A 339 3.33 -18.05 4.44
CA ALA A 339 2.30 -17.07 4.09
C ALA A 339 2.61 -15.66 4.57
N VAL A 340 3.01 -15.49 5.84
CA VAL A 340 3.35 -14.16 6.38
C VAL A 340 4.53 -13.55 5.65
N ALA A 341 5.56 -14.35 5.32
CA ALA A 341 6.71 -13.89 4.58
C ALA A 341 6.34 -13.48 3.14
N GLU A 342 5.51 -14.28 2.45
CA GLU A 342 5.03 -13.94 1.10
C GLU A 342 4.18 -12.68 1.11
N ILE A 343 3.23 -12.54 2.05
CA ILE A 343 2.41 -11.33 2.20
C ILE A 343 3.30 -10.12 2.50
N PHE A 344 4.25 -10.27 3.43
CA PHE A 344 5.19 -9.21 3.76
C PHE A 344 5.96 -8.73 2.51
N VAL A 345 6.53 -9.65 1.75
CA VAL A 345 7.28 -9.32 0.53
C VAL A 345 6.38 -8.59 -0.47
N GLY A 346 5.18 -9.09 -0.75
CA GLY A 346 4.24 -8.41 -1.65
C GLY A 346 3.86 -7.00 -1.17
N CYS A 347 3.63 -6.84 0.15
CA CYS A 347 3.38 -5.53 0.75
C CYS A 347 4.61 -4.59 0.62
N GLU A 348 5.83 -5.08 0.88
CA GLU A 348 7.04 -4.26 0.78
C GLU A 348 7.34 -3.87 -0.67
N LEU A 349 7.16 -4.76 -1.64
CA LEU A 349 7.27 -4.43 -3.06
C LEU A 349 6.29 -3.32 -3.45
N LYS A 350 5.05 -3.35 -2.93
CA LYS A 350 4.03 -2.33 -3.17
C LYS A 350 4.36 -0.98 -2.52
N LYS A 351 4.79 -1.00 -1.23
CA LYS A 351 5.07 0.18 -0.41
C LYS A 351 6.32 0.95 -0.84
N ASN A 352 7.29 0.26 -1.44
CA ASN A 352 8.56 0.85 -1.87
C ASN A 352 8.65 1.11 -3.39
N ALA A 353 7.61 0.77 -4.14
CA ALA A 353 7.49 1.18 -5.55
C ALA A 353 7.19 2.67 -5.66
N SER A 354 7.27 3.20 -6.89
CA SER A 354 6.96 4.60 -7.17
C SER A 354 5.58 5.00 -6.64
N CYS A 355 5.50 6.09 -5.86
CA CYS A 355 4.23 6.60 -5.36
C CYS A 355 3.36 7.25 -6.43
N TYR A 356 3.89 7.52 -7.62
CA TYR A 356 3.15 8.13 -8.72
C TYR A 356 2.27 7.14 -9.48
N THR A 357 2.45 5.85 -9.27
CA THR A 357 1.69 4.80 -9.94
C THR A 357 1.12 3.80 -8.93
N ASN A 358 -0.05 3.24 -9.24
CA ASN A 358 -0.57 2.09 -8.51
C ASN A 358 0.11 0.82 -9.02
N SER A 359 1.38 0.61 -8.62
CA SER A 359 2.21 -0.48 -9.10
C SER A 359 1.52 -1.85 -8.97
N GLU A 360 1.54 -2.64 -10.03
CA GLU A 360 0.97 -3.99 -10.04
C GLU A 360 1.98 -5.00 -9.51
N LEU A 361 1.47 -6.06 -8.89
CA LEU A 361 2.27 -7.20 -8.45
C LEU A 361 2.06 -8.37 -9.40
N TYR A 362 3.15 -9.02 -9.77
CA TYR A 362 3.13 -10.17 -10.67
C TYR A 362 3.74 -11.40 -10.02
N CYS A 363 3.26 -12.57 -10.43
CA CYS A 363 3.84 -13.89 -10.15
C CYS A 363 3.96 -14.69 -11.44
N TRP A 364 4.67 -15.77 -11.38
CA TRP A 364 4.74 -16.72 -12.51
C TRP A 364 4.37 -18.12 -12.07
N VAL A 365 3.58 -18.79 -12.90
CA VAL A 365 3.23 -20.21 -12.76
C VAL A 365 3.40 -20.88 -14.11
N ARG A 366 4.04 -22.02 -14.13
CA ARG A 366 4.24 -22.76 -15.36
C ARG A 366 2.93 -23.31 -15.90
N GLU A 367 2.50 -22.88 -17.08
CA GLU A 367 1.19 -23.25 -17.67
C GLU A 367 1.21 -24.65 -18.33
N LYS A 368 2.30 -25.42 -18.24
CA LYS A 368 2.37 -26.76 -18.80
C LYS A 368 1.57 -27.76 -17.95
N ARG A 369 0.85 -28.67 -18.62
CA ARG A 369 0.04 -29.71 -17.97
C ARG A 369 0.91 -30.53 -17.00
N ASN A 370 0.48 -30.72 -15.76
CA ASN A 370 1.20 -31.38 -14.67
C ASN A 370 2.50 -30.70 -14.20
N ALA A 371 2.67 -29.41 -14.44
CA ALA A 371 3.81 -28.66 -13.93
C ALA A 371 3.42 -27.88 -12.67
N ASN A 372 4.20 -28.04 -11.59
CA ASN A 372 3.97 -27.36 -10.30
C ASN A 372 5.00 -26.26 -10.03
N ALA A 373 5.73 -25.78 -11.07
CA ALA A 373 6.74 -24.76 -10.89
C ALA A 373 6.07 -23.37 -10.82
N GLN A 374 6.43 -22.62 -9.80
CA GLN A 374 5.97 -21.24 -9.59
C GLN A 374 7.12 -20.37 -9.06
N VAL A 375 7.02 -19.06 -9.32
CA VAL A 375 7.87 -18.01 -8.74
C VAL A 375 6.93 -17.03 -8.04
N ASP A 376 7.21 -16.73 -6.77
CA ASP A 376 6.30 -16.01 -5.89
C ASP A 376 6.02 -14.59 -6.37
N TYR A 377 7.06 -13.88 -6.80
CA TYR A 377 6.93 -12.56 -7.41
C TYR A 377 7.84 -12.40 -8.61
N VAL A 378 7.39 -11.62 -9.58
CA VAL A 378 8.19 -11.19 -10.73
C VAL A 378 8.08 -9.67 -10.82
N ILE A 379 9.21 -8.99 -10.81
CA ILE A 379 9.25 -7.53 -10.93
C ILE A 379 9.97 -7.11 -12.21
N GLN A 380 9.67 -5.91 -12.68
CA GLN A 380 10.42 -5.22 -13.70
C GLN A 380 11.23 -4.12 -13.05
N GLN A 381 12.55 -4.14 -13.24
CA GLN A 381 13.43 -3.06 -12.83
C GLN A 381 14.19 -2.58 -14.07
N ASN A 382 13.90 -1.37 -14.52
CA ASN A 382 14.36 -0.84 -15.81
C ASN A 382 13.97 -1.80 -16.95
N GLU A 383 14.96 -2.29 -17.70
CA GLU A 383 14.77 -3.24 -18.82
C GLU A 383 14.97 -4.72 -18.41
N ARG A 384 14.92 -5.03 -17.12
CA ARG A 384 15.19 -6.38 -16.59
C ARG A 384 13.98 -6.96 -15.89
N ILE A 385 13.75 -8.24 -16.15
CA ILE A 385 12.80 -9.06 -15.39
C ILE A 385 13.57 -9.73 -14.26
N ILE A 386 13.10 -9.58 -13.04
CA ILE A 386 13.72 -10.16 -11.85
C ILE A 386 12.69 -11.04 -11.14
N PRO A 387 12.88 -12.36 -11.16
CA PRO A 387 12.08 -13.28 -10.37
C PRO A 387 12.52 -13.26 -8.89
N ILE A 388 11.55 -13.33 -7.99
CA ILE A 388 11.76 -13.33 -6.54
C ILE A 388 11.08 -14.56 -5.95
N GLU A 389 11.85 -15.39 -5.28
CA GLU A 389 11.39 -16.53 -4.50
C GLU A 389 11.48 -16.21 -3.01
N VAL A 390 10.41 -16.44 -2.28
CA VAL A 390 10.31 -16.15 -0.84
C VAL A 390 10.55 -17.42 -0.03
N LYS A 391 11.41 -17.34 0.96
CA LYS A 391 11.65 -18.44 1.92
C LYS A 391 11.52 -17.92 3.35
N SER A 392 10.71 -18.60 4.15
CA SER A 392 10.51 -18.25 5.57
C SER A 392 11.71 -18.59 6.46
N GLY A 393 12.63 -19.45 6.00
CA GLY A 393 13.84 -19.87 6.70
C GLY A 393 15.11 -19.58 5.90
N THR A 394 16.23 -20.14 6.35
CA THR A 394 17.55 -19.98 5.69
C THR A 394 17.79 -21.00 4.57
N ARG A 395 16.99 -22.06 4.48
CA ARG A 395 17.12 -23.16 3.49
C ARG A 395 15.85 -23.29 2.64
N GLY A 396 15.99 -23.83 1.44
CA GLY A 396 14.84 -24.12 0.56
C GLY A 396 15.27 -24.57 -0.82
N LYS A 397 14.44 -25.42 -1.47
CA LYS A 397 14.68 -25.85 -2.86
C LYS A 397 14.38 -24.70 -3.81
N MET A 398 15.24 -24.49 -4.81
CA MET A 398 15.15 -23.40 -5.79
C MET A 398 14.85 -23.93 -7.22
N GLN A 399 14.28 -25.14 -7.33
CA GLN A 399 14.04 -25.79 -8.62
C GLN A 399 13.17 -24.96 -9.57
N SER A 400 12.07 -24.38 -9.04
CA SER A 400 11.18 -23.51 -9.85
C SER A 400 11.90 -22.27 -10.35
N MET A 401 12.75 -21.66 -9.51
CA MET A 401 13.54 -20.49 -9.86
C MET A 401 14.54 -20.82 -10.98
N PHE A 402 15.32 -21.89 -10.84
CA PHE A 402 16.28 -22.29 -11.89
C PHE A 402 15.58 -22.61 -13.21
N LEU A 403 14.45 -23.30 -13.16
CA LEU A 403 13.64 -23.58 -14.33
C LEU A 403 13.15 -22.28 -15.00
N PHE A 404 12.69 -21.32 -14.22
CA PHE A 404 12.26 -20.01 -14.72
C PHE A 404 13.44 -19.26 -15.38
N LEU A 405 14.61 -19.23 -14.73
CA LEU A 405 15.80 -18.58 -15.25
C LEU A 405 16.24 -19.19 -16.59
N GLU A 406 16.16 -20.52 -16.72
CA GLU A 406 16.48 -21.23 -17.96
C GLU A 406 15.45 -20.94 -19.05
N GLU A 407 14.16 -21.09 -18.78
CA GLU A 407 13.07 -20.85 -19.75
C GLU A 407 13.06 -19.40 -20.26
N LYS A 408 13.34 -18.44 -19.39
CA LYS A 408 13.33 -17.00 -19.73
C LYS A 408 14.70 -16.44 -20.09
N LYS A 409 15.75 -17.27 -20.07
CA LYS A 409 17.15 -16.90 -20.35
C LYS A 409 17.62 -15.72 -19.51
N LEU A 410 17.26 -15.71 -18.23
CA LEU A 410 17.63 -14.65 -17.31
C LEU A 410 18.96 -14.92 -16.62
N PRO A 411 19.78 -13.88 -16.34
CA PRO A 411 21.12 -14.05 -15.77
C PRO A 411 21.11 -14.40 -14.29
N PHE A 412 20.10 -13.96 -13.54
CA PHE A 412 19.97 -14.23 -12.10
C PHE A 412 18.52 -14.11 -11.62
N GLY A 413 18.28 -14.66 -10.43
CA GLY A 413 17.05 -14.46 -9.65
C GLY A 413 17.36 -14.06 -8.22
N VAL A 414 16.37 -13.57 -7.52
CA VAL A 414 16.46 -13.16 -6.13
C VAL A 414 15.76 -14.18 -5.24
N ARG A 415 16.49 -14.69 -4.24
CA ARG A 415 15.89 -15.37 -3.09
C ARG A 415 15.83 -14.40 -1.93
N THR A 416 14.65 -14.19 -1.35
CA THR A 416 14.52 -13.44 -0.12
C THR A 416 14.18 -14.36 1.05
N SER A 417 14.90 -14.22 2.16
CA SER A 417 14.84 -15.13 3.31
C SER A 417 15.35 -14.45 4.58
N LEU A 418 15.51 -15.22 5.67
CA LEU A 418 16.16 -14.74 6.90
C LEU A 418 17.69 -14.72 6.79
N GLU A 419 18.26 -15.23 5.71
CA GLU A 419 19.69 -15.20 5.45
C GLU A 419 20.14 -13.77 5.10
N ASN A 420 21.37 -13.42 5.48
CA ASN A 420 22.00 -12.15 5.13
C ASN A 420 22.27 -12.08 3.61
N PHE A 421 22.65 -10.93 3.11
CA PHE A 421 23.05 -10.77 1.71
C PHE A 421 24.15 -11.76 1.34
N ALA A 422 23.94 -12.48 0.25
CA ALA A 422 24.87 -13.46 -0.30
C ALA A 422 24.64 -13.67 -1.79
N THR A 423 25.55 -14.38 -2.47
CA THR A 423 25.37 -14.81 -3.86
C THR A 423 25.75 -16.27 -3.99
N TYR A 424 24.89 -17.07 -4.58
CA TYR A 424 25.10 -18.48 -4.87
C TYR A 424 24.79 -18.74 -6.35
N ASP A 425 25.80 -18.91 -7.18
CA ASP A 425 25.66 -19.07 -8.61
C ASP A 425 24.80 -17.95 -9.23
N LYS A 426 23.65 -18.28 -9.79
CA LYS A 426 22.68 -17.33 -10.38
C LYS A 426 21.69 -16.77 -9.36
N ILE A 427 21.79 -17.07 -8.08
CA ILE A 427 20.85 -16.63 -7.05
C ILE A 427 21.49 -15.56 -6.18
N LYS A 428 20.90 -14.37 -6.18
CA LYS A 428 21.21 -13.30 -5.23
C LYS A 428 20.30 -13.44 -4.02
N VAL A 429 20.88 -13.58 -2.84
CA VAL A 429 20.14 -13.60 -1.59
C VAL A 429 20.01 -12.17 -1.09
N VAL A 430 18.77 -11.77 -0.84
CA VAL A 430 18.42 -10.48 -0.25
C VAL A 430 17.63 -10.77 1.03
N PRO A 431 18.06 -10.27 2.21
CA PRO A 431 17.30 -10.46 3.43
C PRO A 431 15.87 -9.97 3.28
N LEU A 432 14.89 -10.63 3.93
CA LEU A 432 13.49 -10.21 3.93
C LEU A 432 13.35 -8.71 4.23
N TYR A 433 14.07 -8.22 5.23
CA TYR A 433 14.00 -6.82 5.64
C TYR A 433 14.51 -5.80 4.59
N ALA A 434 15.25 -6.26 3.59
CA ALA A 434 15.82 -5.41 2.53
C ALA A 434 15.11 -5.55 1.19
N ILE A 435 14.06 -6.39 1.10
CA ILE A 435 13.40 -6.69 -0.19
C ILE A 435 12.77 -5.45 -0.84
N GLY A 436 12.36 -4.47 -0.05
CA GLY A 436 11.85 -3.21 -0.57
C GLY A 436 12.83 -2.48 -1.49
N ASN A 437 14.15 -2.68 -1.30
CA ASN A 437 15.17 -2.05 -2.15
C ASN A 437 15.17 -2.59 -3.58
N ALA A 438 14.57 -3.77 -3.82
CA ALA A 438 14.47 -4.36 -5.16
C ALA A 438 13.60 -3.54 -6.14
N VAL A 439 12.75 -2.65 -5.64
CA VAL A 439 11.82 -1.81 -6.44
C VAL A 439 12.03 -0.32 -6.24
N LYS A 440 12.95 0.11 -5.38
CA LYS A 440 13.28 1.52 -5.23
C LYS A 440 13.85 2.06 -6.55
N GLU A 441 13.36 3.22 -6.97
CA GLU A 441 13.95 3.97 -8.07
C GLU A 441 15.36 4.42 -7.63
N SER A 442 16.35 4.11 -8.45
CA SER A 442 17.77 4.48 -8.24
C SER A 442 18.00 5.96 -8.55
#